data_726dfff5befe637ce1f366af4dc31467
#
_entry.id   726dfff5befe637ce1f366af4dc31467
#
_cell.length_a   1.000
_cell.length_b   1.000
_cell.length_c   1.000
_cell.angle_alpha   90.00
_cell.angle_beta   90.00
_cell.angle_gamma   90.00
#
_symmetry.space_group_name_H-M   'P 1'
#
loop_
_entity.id
_entity.type
_entity.pdbx_description
1 polymer ?
#
loop_
_entity_poly.entity_id
_entity_poly.type
_entity_poly.pdbx_seq_one_letter_code
_entity_poly.pdbx_strand_id
1 'polypeptide(L)'
;SVEESRYILETGKKYGLKARLHADEFSNSGAAILASEIDAFSADHLMAVSKDDISKLSNSKVVATLLPGTTFFLGKKTYAPARDILDEGITVALATDYNPGSSHIQSMPFIMTLACMNMGMTVEEAYQSATYNGAKALGIENDVGSIEIGKKADLIIWKLDSLMDIPYYVSNHPIGKVIKNGNIIFEA
;
A
#
# COMPACT_ATOMS: atom_id res chain seq x y z
N SER A 1 -11.83 13.83 -15.70
CA SER A 1 -12.02 12.72 -16.67
C SER A 1 -10.74 11.88 -16.76
N VAL A 2 -10.85 10.68 -17.32
CA VAL A 2 -9.69 9.79 -17.58
C VAL A 2 -8.70 10.47 -18.53
N GLU A 3 -9.19 11.17 -19.55
CA GLU A 3 -8.40 11.88 -20.54
C GLU A 3 -7.59 13.03 -19.91
N GLU A 4 -8.19 13.80 -19.04
CA GLU A 4 -7.50 14.89 -18.31
C GLU A 4 -6.44 14.31 -17.38
N SER A 5 -6.76 13.24 -16.66
CA SER A 5 -5.80 12.54 -15.79
C SER A 5 -4.63 11.99 -16.60
N ARG A 6 -4.90 11.37 -17.75
CA ARG A 6 -3.87 10.91 -18.69
C ARG A 6 -2.94 12.06 -19.11
N TYR A 7 -3.53 13.16 -19.58
CA TYR A 7 -2.76 14.31 -20.03
C TYR A 7 -1.83 14.87 -18.94
N ILE A 8 -2.34 14.99 -17.70
CA ILE A 8 -1.57 15.47 -16.56
C ILE A 8 -0.43 14.51 -16.22
N LEU A 9 -0.73 13.21 -16.10
CA LEU A 9 0.24 12.21 -15.69
C LEU A 9 1.33 11.98 -16.76
N GLU A 10 0.96 11.91 -18.04
CA GLU A 10 1.91 11.82 -19.14
C GLU A 10 2.78 13.08 -19.28
N THR A 11 2.20 14.24 -18.99
CA THR A 11 2.97 15.49 -18.95
C THR A 11 3.99 15.43 -17.83
N GLY A 12 3.60 15.01 -16.61
CA GLY A 12 4.52 14.82 -15.49
C GLY A 12 5.67 13.85 -15.83
N LYS A 13 5.38 12.75 -16.50
CA LYS A 13 6.40 11.78 -16.96
C LYS A 13 7.43 12.41 -17.90
N LYS A 14 7.04 13.34 -18.80
CA LYS A 14 7.97 14.07 -19.67
C LYS A 14 8.99 14.92 -18.89
N TYR A 15 8.63 15.30 -17.66
CA TYR A 15 9.52 16.03 -16.74
C TYR A 15 10.21 15.11 -15.72
N GLY A 16 10.19 13.79 -15.93
CA GLY A 16 10.85 12.81 -15.07
C GLY A 16 10.09 12.46 -13.79
N LEU A 17 8.83 12.88 -13.65
CA LEU A 17 7.99 12.51 -12.51
C LEU A 17 7.43 11.11 -12.67
N LYS A 18 7.24 10.42 -11.53
CA LYS A 18 6.64 9.11 -11.45
C LYS A 18 5.12 9.24 -11.31
N ALA A 19 4.36 8.61 -12.21
CA ALA A 19 2.90 8.65 -12.18
C ALA A 19 2.34 7.80 -11.04
N ARG A 20 1.39 8.33 -10.31
CA ARG A 20 0.56 7.67 -9.29
C ARG A 20 -0.81 8.28 -9.33
N LEU A 21 -1.85 7.51 -9.03
CA LEU A 21 -3.20 8.06 -9.04
C LEU A 21 -4.12 7.33 -8.09
N HIS A 22 -5.05 8.08 -7.50
CA HIS A 22 -6.22 7.51 -6.87
C HIS A 22 -7.06 6.84 -7.95
N ALA A 23 -7.33 5.56 -7.79
CA ALA A 23 -7.99 4.74 -8.79
C ALA A 23 -9.20 4.03 -8.18
N ASP A 24 -10.35 4.21 -8.81
CA ASP A 24 -11.59 3.50 -8.51
C ASP A 24 -11.92 3.43 -7.01
N GLU A 25 -11.78 4.58 -6.31
CA GLU A 25 -12.03 4.67 -4.87
C GLU A 25 -13.53 4.57 -4.53
N PHE A 26 -14.37 5.40 -5.15
CA PHE A 26 -15.81 5.45 -4.84
C PHE A 26 -16.69 4.87 -5.95
N SER A 27 -16.16 4.77 -7.14
CA SER A 27 -16.82 4.20 -8.31
C SER A 27 -15.78 3.65 -9.28
N ASN A 28 -16.16 2.67 -10.09
CA ASN A 28 -15.32 2.24 -11.20
C ASN A 28 -15.30 3.34 -12.27
N SER A 29 -14.21 4.09 -12.30
CA SER A 29 -13.99 5.23 -13.19
C SER A 29 -13.08 4.93 -14.38
N GLY A 30 -12.50 3.72 -14.42
CA GLY A 30 -11.47 3.31 -15.38
C GLY A 30 -10.07 3.81 -15.02
N ALA A 31 -9.87 4.33 -13.81
CA ALA A 31 -8.58 4.84 -13.38
C ALA A 31 -7.55 3.72 -13.15
N ALA A 32 -7.96 2.53 -12.73
CA ALA A 32 -7.09 1.35 -12.66
C ALA A 32 -6.53 0.97 -14.04
N ILE A 33 -7.37 1.03 -15.09
CA ILE A 33 -6.95 0.78 -16.47
C ILE A 33 -5.99 1.86 -16.95
N LEU A 34 -6.31 3.13 -16.69
CA LEU A 34 -5.40 4.22 -17.01
C LEU A 34 -4.02 4.01 -16.38
N ALA A 35 -3.97 3.61 -15.10
CA ALA A 35 -2.71 3.32 -14.42
C ALA A 35 -1.88 2.27 -15.17
N SER A 36 -2.52 1.18 -15.63
CA SER A 36 -1.87 0.14 -16.42
C SER A 36 -1.35 0.66 -17.77
N GLU A 37 -2.17 1.42 -18.50
CA GLU A 37 -1.84 1.92 -19.84
C GLU A 37 -0.69 2.93 -19.86
N ILE A 38 -0.53 3.71 -18.77
CA ILE A 38 0.55 4.70 -18.66
C ILE A 38 1.76 4.18 -17.86
N ASP A 39 1.84 2.90 -17.50
CA ASP A 39 2.89 2.35 -16.65
C ASP A 39 3.08 3.18 -15.36
N ALA A 40 2.00 3.41 -14.64
CA ALA A 40 2.06 4.11 -13.36
C ALA A 40 2.81 3.27 -12.31
N PHE A 41 3.43 3.92 -11.32
CA PHE A 41 4.07 3.21 -10.19
C PHE A 41 3.04 2.56 -9.29
N SER A 42 1.92 3.25 -9.02
CA SER A 42 0.84 2.70 -8.23
C SER A 42 -0.53 3.17 -8.70
N ALA A 43 -1.53 2.31 -8.46
CA ALA A 43 -2.95 2.62 -8.47
C ALA A 43 -3.44 2.47 -7.03
N ASP A 44 -3.93 3.57 -6.46
CA ASP A 44 -4.22 3.65 -5.04
C ASP A 44 -5.72 3.51 -4.78
N HIS A 45 -6.14 2.91 -3.64
CA HIS A 45 -7.49 2.58 -3.20
C HIS A 45 -8.11 1.32 -3.81
N LEU A 46 -8.56 1.35 -5.07
CA LEU A 46 -9.14 0.21 -5.80
C LEU A 46 -10.38 -0.42 -5.13
N MET A 47 -11.15 0.35 -4.33
CA MET A 47 -12.33 -0.16 -3.62
C MET A 47 -13.47 -0.56 -4.56
N ALA A 48 -13.58 0.13 -5.71
CA ALA A 48 -14.63 -0.09 -6.70
C ALA A 48 -14.10 -0.71 -8.01
N VAL A 49 -12.88 -1.24 -8.01
CA VAL A 49 -12.30 -1.90 -9.19
C VAL A 49 -13.10 -3.15 -9.55
N SER A 50 -13.35 -3.38 -10.86
CA SER A 50 -14.04 -4.59 -11.33
C SER A 50 -13.06 -5.77 -11.49
N LYS A 51 -13.60 -7.00 -11.53
CA LYS A 51 -12.79 -8.20 -11.80
C LYS A 51 -12.12 -8.15 -13.17
N ASP A 52 -12.81 -7.63 -14.16
CA ASP A 52 -12.25 -7.47 -15.51
C ASP A 52 -11.08 -6.48 -15.51
N ASP A 53 -11.15 -5.41 -14.71
CA ASP A 53 -10.08 -4.43 -14.60
C ASP A 53 -8.90 -4.97 -13.78
N ILE A 54 -9.14 -5.79 -12.76
CA ILE A 54 -8.08 -6.51 -12.04
C ILE A 54 -7.33 -7.43 -13.01
N SER A 55 -8.03 -8.21 -13.83
CA SER A 55 -7.39 -9.07 -14.82
C SER A 55 -6.57 -8.30 -15.87
N LYS A 56 -6.99 -7.10 -16.25
CA LYS A 56 -6.18 -6.24 -17.12
C LYS A 56 -4.98 -5.65 -16.38
N LEU A 57 -5.17 -5.20 -15.13
CA LEU A 57 -4.12 -4.64 -14.30
C LEU A 57 -2.99 -5.66 -14.04
N SER A 58 -3.31 -6.96 -13.96
CA SER A 58 -2.32 -8.04 -13.75
C SER A 58 -1.28 -8.15 -14.88
N ASN A 59 -1.59 -7.64 -16.08
CA ASN A 59 -0.66 -7.59 -17.18
C ASN A 59 0.33 -6.41 -17.14
N SER A 60 0.30 -5.62 -16.07
CA SER A 60 1.17 -4.46 -15.85
C SER A 60 2.13 -4.67 -14.69
N LYS A 61 3.02 -3.69 -14.47
CA LYS A 61 3.90 -3.64 -13.29
C LYS A 61 3.37 -2.72 -12.19
N VAL A 62 2.16 -2.21 -12.35
CA VAL A 62 1.55 -1.28 -11.40
C VAL A 62 1.37 -1.96 -10.04
N VAL A 63 1.75 -1.28 -8.97
CA VAL A 63 1.50 -1.75 -7.61
C VAL A 63 0.11 -1.30 -7.18
N ALA A 64 -0.72 -2.22 -6.71
CA ALA A 64 -2.01 -1.92 -6.10
C ALA A 64 -1.78 -1.45 -4.65
N THR A 65 -1.88 -0.16 -4.38
CA THR A 65 -1.72 0.38 -3.03
C THR A 65 -3.07 0.48 -2.34
N LEU A 66 -3.33 -0.42 -1.40
CA LEU A 66 -4.62 -0.53 -0.72
C LEU A 66 -4.61 0.25 0.60
N LEU A 67 -5.70 0.97 0.86
CA LEU A 67 -5.82 1.97 1.91
C LEU A 67 -7.01 1.66 2.85
N PRO A 68 -6.98 0.51 3.58
CA PRO A 68 -8.12 0.07 4.40
C PRO A 68 -8.45 1.04 5.54
N GLY A 69 -7.49 1.89 5.95
CA GLY A 69 -7.70 2.93 6.95
C GLY A 69 -8.75 3.95 6.52
N THR A 70 -8.74 4.37 5.27
CA THR A 70 -9.73 5.29 4.69
C THR A 70 -11.12 4.65 4.69
N THR A 71 -11.23 3.40 4.24
CA THR A 71 -12.49 2.65 4.27
C THR A 71 -13.08 2.59 5.68
N PHE A 72 -12.22 2.25 6.67
CA PHE A 72 -12.58 2.17 8.07
C PHE A 72 -13.02 3.53 8.63
N PHE A 73 -12.21 4.57 8.44
CA PHE A 73 -12.43 5.90 9.00
C PHE A 73 -13.71 6.56 8.46
N LEU A 74 -14.01 6.33 7.18
CA LEU A 74 -15.25 6.80 6.54
C LEU A 74 -16.47 5.93 6.86
N GLY A 75 -16.34 4.89 7.69
CA GLY A 75 -17.44 3.99 8.04
C GLY A 75 -18.00 3.19 6.86
N LYS A 76 -17.20 3.00 5.79
CA LYS A 76 -17.60 2.21 4.62
C LYS A 76 -17.51 0.72 4.95
N LYS A 77 -18.37 -0.07 4.33
CA LYS A 77 -18.43 -1.53 4.54
C LYS A 77 -17.67 -2.32 3.46
N THR A 78 -17.50 -1.74 2.28
CA THR A 78 -16.83 -2.39 1.15
C THR A 78 -15.37 -1.98 1.12
N TYR A 79 -14.49 -2.94 1.34
CA TYR A 79 -13.05 -2.79 1.20
C TYR A 79 -12.60 -3.18 -0.21
N ALA A 80 -11.39 -2.77 -0.57
CA ALA A 80 -10.78 -3.20 -1.83
C ALA A 80 -10.67 -4.74 -1.87
N PRO A 81 -10.89 -5.39 -3.02
CA PRO A 81 -10.88 -6.85 -3.16
C PRO A 81 -9.44 -7.40 -3.19
N ALA A 82 -8.72 -7.26 -2.06
CA ALA A 82 -7.30 -7.61 -1.98
C ALA A 82 -7.03 -9.07 -2.34
N ARG A 83 -7.93 -10.00 -1.97
CA ARG A 83 -7.76 -11.41 -2.31
C ARG A 83 -7.79 -11.63 -3.82
N ASP A 84 -8.78 -11.06 -4.52
CA ASP A 84 -8.89 -11.17 -5.98
C ASP A 84 -7.64 -10.55 -6.65
N ILE A 85 -7.14 -9.41 -6.14
CA ILE A 85 -5.94 -8.72 -6.66
C ILE A 85 -4.67 -9.58 -6.46
N LEU A 86 -4.51 -10.17 -5.28
CA LEU A 86 -3.36 -11.03 -4.97
C LEU A 86 -3.39 -12.33 -5.77
N ASP A 87 -4.56 -12.94 -5.94
CA ASP A 87 -4.73 -14.19 -6.69
C ASP A 87 -4.41 -14.02 -8.18
N GLU A 88 -4.59 -12.82 -8.73
CA GLU A 88 -4.14 -12.45 -10.09
C GLU A 88 -2.63 -12.11 -10.16
N GLY A 89 -1.89 -12.27 -9.07
CA GLY A 89 -0.44 -12.05 -9.01
C GLY A 89 0.00 -10.59 -8.99
N ILE A 90 -0.93 -9.65 -8.77
CA ILE A 90 -0.62 -8.22 -8.68
C ILE A 90 0.11 -7.94 -7.37
N THR A 91 1.19 -7.16 -7.44
CA THR A 91 1.88 -6.70 -6.23
C THR A 91 0.99 -5.75 -5.44
N VAL A 92 0.68 -6.11 -4.18
CA VAL A 92 -0.11 -5.27 -3.26
C VAL A 92 0.81 -4.57 -2.28
N ALA A 93 0.62 -3.26 -2.09
CA ALA A 93 1.18 -2.46 -1.01
C ALA A 93 0.06 -1.98 -0.07
N LEU A 94 0.41 -1.71 1.18
CA LEU A 94 -0.48 -1.11 2.18
C LEU A 94 0.05 0.25 2.61
N ALA A 95 -0.84 1.21 2.81
CA ALA A 95 -0.52 2.53 3.35
C ALA A 95 -1.64 3.07 4.25
N THR A 96 -1.33 4.10 5.04
CA THR A 96 -2.26 4.69 6.00
C THR A 96 -3.24 5.67 5.36
N ASP A 97 -2.84 6.26 4.23
CA ASP A 97 -3.55 7.41 3.65
C ASP A 97 -3.78 8.53 4.68
N TYR A 98 -2.79 8.75 5.57
CA TYR A 98 -2.94 9.72 6.65
C TYR A 98 -3.16 11.13 6.11
N ASN A 99 -4.37 11.63 6.30
CA ASN A 99 -4.78 12.97 5.88
C ASN A 99 -5.93 13.49 6.76
N PRO A 100 -6.15 14.82 6.81
CA PRO A 100 -7.19 15.39 7.69
C PRO A 100 -8.63 15.11 7.23
N GLY A 101 -8.86 14.68 6.00
CA GLY A 101 -10.19 14.52 5.42
C GLY A 101 -10.79 13.12 5.59
N SER A 102 -10.03 12.09 5.30
CA SER A 102 -10.56 10.74 5.13
C SER A 102 -9.84 9.64 5.91
N SER A 103 -8.68 9.93 6.56
CA SER A 103 -7.98 8.93 7.36
C SER A 103 -7.05 9.56 8.38
N HIS A 104 -7.46 9.64 9.65
CA HIS A 104 -6.63 10.10 10.77
C HIS A 104 -5.87 8.95 11.45
N ILE A 105 -5.48 7.92 10.68
CA ILE A 105 -4.82 6.71 11.16
C ILE A 105 -3.34 6.74 10.76
N GLN A 106 -2.44 6.74 11.76
CA GLN A 106 -0.98 6.74 11.55
C GLN A 106 -0.34 5.37 11.76
N SER A 107 -1.11 4.40 12.28
CA SER A 107 -0.59 3.10 12.70
C SER A 107 -0.58 2.09 11.55
N MET A 108 0.58 1.78 11.01
CA MET A 108 0.74 0.69 10.03
C MET A 108 0.35 -0.70 10.59
N PRO A 109 0.66 -1.06 11.86
CA PRO A 109 0.13 -2.29 12.43
C PRO A 109 -1.40 -2.38 12.39
N PHE A 110 -2.10 -1.27 12.65
CA PHE A 110 -3.56 -1.24 12.55
C PHE A 110 -4.04 -1.39 11.09
N ILE A 111 -3.34 -0.80 10.12
CA ILE A 111 -3.61 -1.02 8.69
C ILE A 111 -3.47 -2.51 8.33
N MET A 112 -2.42 -3.18 8.83
CA MET A 112 -2.24 -4.62 8.64
C MET A 112 -3.38 -5.42 9.29
N THR A 113 -3.83 -5.04 10.49
CA THR A 113 -5.00 -5.65 11.13
C THR A 113 -6.23 -5.56 10.23
N LEU A 114 -6.53 -4.38 9.70
CA LEU A 114 -7.67 -4.18 8.80
C LEU A 114 -7.54 -5.02 7.52
N ALA A 115 -6.35 -5.11 6.95
CA ALA A 115 -6.10 -5.93 5.76
C ALA A 115 -6.33 -7.42 6.02
N CYS A 116 -5.87 -7.93 7.16
CA CYS A 116 -6.11 -9.33 7.54
C CYS A 116 -7.60 -9.61 7.82
N MET A 117 -8.26 -8.73 8.59
CA MET A 117 -9.62 -8.99 9.07
C MET A 117 -10.69 -8.72 8.01
N ASN A 118 -10.49 -7.74 7.14
CA ASN A 118 -11.54 -7.26 6.23
C ASN A 118 -11.24 -7.49 4.75
N MET A 119 -10.00 -7.85 4.39
CA MET A 119 -9.60 -7.97 2.99
C MET A 119 -9.04 -9.36 2.63
N GLY A 120 -9.06 -10.31 3.58
CA GLY A 120 -8.63 -11.70 3.38
C GLY A 120 -7.14 -11.88 3.13
N MET A 121 -6.31 -10.94 3.58
CA MET A 121 -4.85 -11.07 3.50
C MET A 121 -4.32 -11.92 4.66
N THR A 122 -3.27 -12.71 4.40
CA THR A 122 -2.50 -13.35 5.48
C THR A 122 -1.62 -12.30 6.18
N VAL A 123 -1.08 -12.66 7.35
CA VAL A 123 -0.18 -11.74 8.08
C VAL A 123 1.10 -11.49 7.29
N GLU A 124 1.64 -12.54 6.65
CA GLU A 124 2.84 -12.45 5.82
C GLU A 124 2.61 -11.55 4.60
N GLU A 125 1.46 -11.67 3.92
CA GLU A 125 1.08 -10.81 2.81
C GLU A 125 0.94 -9.36 3.27
N ALA A 126 0.27 -9.12 4.40
CA ALA A 126 0.12 -7.77 4.98
C ALA A 126 1.47 -7.18 5.40
N TYR A 127 2.36 -7.98 5.99
CA TYR A 127 3.71 -7.56 6.37
C TYR A 127 4.57 -7.19 5.15
N GLN A 128 4.58 -8.05 4.13
CA GLN A 128 5.31 -7.77 2.88
C GLN A 128 4.75 -6.53 2.18
N SER A 129 3.42 -6.35 2.21
CA SER A 129 2.73 -5.19 1.61
C SER A 129 3.04 -3.88 2.34
N ALA A 130 3.25 -3.95 3.67
CA ALA A 130 3.62 -2.79 4.49
C ALA A 130 5.11 -2.44 4.46
N THR A 131 5.97 -3.30 3.87
CA THR A 131 7.43 -3.14 3.87
C THR A 131 7.99 -3.09 2.45
N TYR A 132 8.40 -4.22 1.89
CA TYR A 132 9.04 -4.31 0.59
C TYR A 132 8.15 -3.81 -0.55
N ASN A 133 6.89 -4.22 -0.57
CA ASN A 133 5.96 -3.78 -1.62
C ASN A 133 5.63 -2.29 -1.50
N GLY A 134 5.60 -1.73 -0.27
CA GLY A 134 5.52 -0.29 -0.05
C GLY A 134 6.70 0.47 -0.66
N ALA A 135 7.92 -0.04 -0.47
CA ALA A 135 9.11 0.51 -1.11
C ALA A 135 9.04 0.40 -2.64
N LYS A 136 8.53 -0.71 -3.16
CA LYS A 136 8.32 -0.93 -4.60
C LYS A 136 7.29 0.03 -5.18
N ALA A 137 6.18 0.28 -4.49
CA ALA A 137 5.21 1.29 -4.88
C ALA A 137 5.83 2.69 -4.96
N LEU A 138 6.85 2.98 -4.17
CA LEU A 138 7.61 4.22 -4.18
C LEU A 138 8.77 4.21 -5.20
N GLY A 139 9.12 3.06 -5.77
CA GLY A 139 10.28 2.89 -6.64
C GLY A 139 11.60 3.14 -5.92
N ILE A 140 11.70 2.72 -4.65
CA ILE A 140 12.88 2.83 -3.77
C ILE A 140 13.25 1.49 -3.13
N GLU A 141 12.75 0.39 -3.68
CA GLU A 141 12.97 -0.98 -3.17
C GLU A 141 14.43 -1.42 -3.19
N ASN A 142 15.27 -0.73 -3.97
CA ASN A 142 16.71 -0.96 -3.97
C ASN A 142 17.42 -0.36 -2.75
N ASP A 143 16.77 0.63 -2.09
CA ASP A 143 17.34 1.37 -0.96
C ASP A 143 16.80 0.90 0.39
N VAL A 144 15.52 0.49 0.45
CA VAL A 144 14.79 0.17 1.69
C VAL A 144 13.75 -0.93 1.46
N GLY A 145 13.04 -1.31 2.52
CA GLY A 145 11.88 -2.24 2.47
C GLY A 145 12.23 -3.70 2.74
N SER A 146 13.51 -4.07 2.72
CA SER A 146 14.00 -5.41 3.09
C SER A 146 15.37 -5.32 3.78
N ILE A 147 15.74 -6.39 4.49
CA ILE A 147 17.03 -6.49 5.18
C ILE A 147 18.01 -7.18 4.22
N GLU A 148 18.76 -6.37 3.50
CA GLU A 148 19.75 -6.83 2.52
C GLU A 148 21.02 -6.00 2.60
N ILE A 149 22.17 -6.61 2.25
CA ILE A 149 23.45 -5.89 2.22
C ILE A 149 23.38 -4.75 1.19
N GLY A 150 23.78 -3.56 1.62
CA GLY A 150 23.77 -2.36 0.79
C GLY A 150 22.53 -1.48 0.94
N LYS A 151 21.44 -1.98 1.52
CA LYS A 151 20.26 -1.18 1.83
C LYS A 151 20.44 -0.38 3.13
N LYS A 152 19.65 0.69 3.25
CA LYS A 152 19.62 1.51 4.47
C LYS A 152 19.04 0.70 5.62
N ALA A 153 19.65 0.80 6.79
CA ALA A 153 19.16 0.17 8.00
C ALA A 153 18.01 0.99 8.60
N ASP A 154 16.82 0.87 7.99
CA ASP A 154 15.54 1.40 8.46
C ASP A 154 14.77 0.22 9.05
N LEU A 155 14.86 0.02 10.38
CA LEU A 155 14.41 -1.19 11.06
C LEU A 155 13.53 -0.88 12.26
N ILE A 156 12.61 -1.80 12.55
CA ILE A 156 11.86 -1.81 13.81
C ILE A 156 12.20 -3.10 14.54
N ILE A 157 12.62 -3.00 15.79
CA ILE A 157 12.77 -4.12 16.71
C ILE A 157 11.52 -4.17 17.59
N TRP A 158 10.78 -5.26 17.48
CA TRP A 158 9.56 -5.48 18.24
C TRP A 158 9.85 -6.25 19.53
N LYS A 159 9.11 -5.96 20.58
CA LYS A 159 9.03 -6.76 21.82
C LYS A 159 7.95 -7.84 21.66
N LEU A 160 8.06 -8.65 20.63
CA LEU A 160 7.13 -9.70 20.23
C LEU A 160 7.90 -10.96 19.87
N ASP A 161 7.30 -12.12 20.11
CA ASP A 161 7.92 -13.42 19.78
C ASP A 161 7.65 -13.84 18.35
N SER A 162 6.61 -13.26 17.70
CA SER A 162 6.21 -13.61 16.34
C SER A 162 5.73 -12.38 15.55
N LEU A 163 5.98 -12.39 14.23
CA LEU A 163 5.38 -11.41 13.31
C LEU A 163 3.86 -11.48 13.29
N MET A 164 3.27 -12.65 13.59
CA MET A 164 1.83 -12.85 13.67
C MET A 164 1.17 -11.95 14.74
N ASP A 165 1.95 -11.55 15.75
CA ASP A 165 1.46 -10.72 16.84
C ASP A 165 1.30 -9.25 16.46
N ILE A 166 1.98 -8.78 15.41
CA ILE A 166 1.93 -7.36 14.99
C ILE A 166 0.50 -6.90 14.70
N PRO A 167 -0.28 -7.55 13.82
CA PRO A 167 -1.67 -7.17 13.57
C PRO A 167 -2.64 -7.61 14.67
N TYR A 168 -2.23 -8.47 15.58
CA TYR A 168 -3.06 -8.93 16.70
C TYR A 168 -3.23 -7.87 17.79
N TYR A 169 -2.16 -7.10 18.08
CA TYR A 169 -2.18 -6.03 19.07
C TYR A 169 -2.71 -4.72 18.46
N VAL A 170 -4.03 -4.58 18.39
CA VAL A 170 -4.71 -3.47 17.67
C VAL A 170 -4.41 -2.08 18.25
N SER A 171 -4.26 -1.96 19.58
CA SER A 171 -4.14 -0.65 20.25
C SER A 171 -2.79 -0.42 20.95
N ASN A 172 -2.00 -1.46 21.12
CA ASN A 172 -0.70 -1.39 21.75
C ASN A 172 0.35 -1.98 20.82
N HIS A 173 1.28 -1.14 20.39
CA HIS A 173 2.36 -1.58 19.50
C HIS A 173 3.63 -1.70 20.32
N PRO A 174 4.02 -2.93 20.74
CA PRO A 174 5.18 -3.17 21.59
C PRO A 174 6.48 -3.00 20.77
N ILE A 175 6.76 -1.78 20.37
CA ILE A 175 8.00 -1.40 19.67
C ILE A 175 9.11 -1.31 20.71
N GLY A 176 10.19 -2.06 20.53
CA GLY A 176 11.39 -1.97 21.34
C GLY A 176 12.32 -0.87 20.87
N LYS A 177 12.66 -0.85 19.58
CA LYS A 177 13.53 0.18 18.98
C LYS A 177 13.06 0.54 17.58
N VAL A 178 13.32 1.80 17.19
CA VAL A 178 13.24 2.24 15.80
C VAL A 178 14.63 2.74 15.38
N ILE A 179 15.11 2.19 14.28
CA ILE A 179 16.40 2.52 13.69
C ILE A 179 16.15 3.18 12.34
N LYS A 180 16.76 4.33 12.11
CA LYS A 180 16.69 5.07 10.85
C LYS A 180 18.11 5.35 10.33
N ASN A 181 18.41 4.90 9.12
CA ASN A 181 19.75 5.02 8.54
C ASN A 181 20.85 4.49 9.50
N GLY A 182 20.60 3.39 10.20
CA GLY A 182 21.53 2.80 11.16
C GLY A 182 21.59 3.48 12.53
N ASN A 183 20.85 4.57 12.76
CA ASN A 183 20.82 5.27 14.05
C ASN A 183 19.53 4.95 14.82
N ILE A 184 19.65 4.67 16.11
CA ILE A 184 18.49 4.49 16.99
C ILE A 184 17.85 5.86 17.20
N ILE A 185 16.57 5.99 16.79
CA ILE A 185 15.79 7.23 16.95
C ILE A 185 14.69 7.10 17.99
N PHE A 186 14.40 5.86 18.44
CA PHE A 186 13.47 5.55 19.51
C PHE A 186 13.89 4.25 20.19
N GLU A 187 13.81 4.21 21.51
CA GLU A 187 14.00 3.04 22.36
C GLU A 187 13.04 3.11 23.55
N ALA A 188 12.24 2.02 23.78
CA ALA A 188 11.23 1.90 24.84
C ALA A 188 11.72 1.03 25.99
#